data_ea34d5ed49b8042593cae49d4bf8168d
#
_entry.id   ea34d5ed49b8042593cae49d4bf8168d
#
_cell.length_a   1.000
_cell.length_b   1.000
_cell.length_c   1.000
_cell.angle_alpha   90.00
_cell.angle_beta   90.00
_cell.angle_gamma   90.00
#
_symmetry.space_group_name_H-M   'P 1'
#
loop_
_entity.id
_entity.type
_entity.pdbx_description
1 polymer ?
#
loop_
_entity_poly.entity_id
_entity_poly.type
_entity_poly.pdbx_seq_one_letter_code
_entity_poly.pdbx_strand_id
1 'polypeptide(L)'
;ISQLINLKCEDLSIVASLSEKNINKFKEMNLEYNDQLANLSLNKIEQNIPKIQNTLGLMIFTIFIVAGNIASFLIEDEENKTKMRILSSGINKWKYYISMIFIFYIMTMLTTGVYYIVSKILNIDYGMEKSSYFLIVMAVFNLIAISFNLCIVSFTKSRYASTIINILIVVPCCMLSGVFWDFDIMEKSLQKVGNLMPTRWVYVCIETLQQNNN
;
A
#
# COMPACT_ATOMS: atom_id res chain seq x y z
N ILE A 1 32.74 6.66 6.81
CA ILE A 1 33.36 7.96 6.40
C ILE A 1 34.74 7.68 5.80
N SER A 2 35.64 6.90 6.43
CA SER A 2 36.99 6.59 5.90
C SER A 2 36.99 5.86 4.55
N GLN A 3 36.06 4.92 4.33
CA GLN A 3 35.90 4.22 3.05
C GLN A 3 35.45 5.15 1.92
N LEU A 4 34.57 6.11 2.23
CA LEU A 4 34.08 7.10 1.27
C LEU A 4 35.19 8.09 0.86
N ILE A 5 36.06 8.44 1.81
CA ILE A 5 37.23 9.30 1.54
C ILE A 5 38.25 8.58 0.67
N ASN A 6 38.52 7.30 0.93
CA ASN A 6 39.44 6.50 0.13
C ASN A 6 38.95 6.30 -1.31
N LEU A 7 37.66 6.00 -1.51
CA LEU A 7 37.06 5.92 -2.86
C LEU A 7 37.19 7.26 -3.62
N LYS A 8 36.92 8.38 -2.95
CA LYS A 8 37.07 9.71 -3.57
C LYS A 8 38.52 10.03 -3.93
N CYS A 9 39.49 9.59 -3.13
CA CYS A 9 40.91 9.77 -3.43
C CYS A 9 41.38 8.91 -4.60
N GLU A 10 40.90 7.67 -4.72
CA GLU A 10 41.18 6.79 -5.86
C GLU A 10 40.60 7.36 -7.15
N ASP A 11 39.33 7.81 -7.13
CA ASP A 11 38.68 8.40 -8.30
C ASP A 11 39.38 9.69 -8.78
N LEU A 12 39.78 10.55 -7.85
CA LEU A 12 40.55 11.77 -8.17
C LEU A 12 41.92 11.45 -8.77
N SER A 13 42.58 10.38 -8.32
CA SER A 13 43.87 9.95 -8.87
C SER A 13 43.71 9.45 -10.31
N ILE A 14 42.62 8.76 -10.63
CA ILE A 14 42.31 8.28 -11.98
C ILE A 14 42.05 9.48 -12.91
N VAL A 15 41.23 10.44 -12.47
CA VAL A 15 40.94 11.66 -13.26
C VAL A 15 42.21 12.50 -13.49
N ALA A 16 43.07 12.59 -12.49
CA ALA A 16 44.34 13.27 -12.61
C ALA A 16 45.30 12.61 -13.64
N SER A 17 45.35 11.29 -13.67
CA SER A 17 46.16 10.53 -14.63
C SER A 17 45.62 10.66 -16.07
N LEU A 18 44.30 10.69 -16.25
CA LEU A 18 43.63 10.82 -17.55
C LEU A 18 43.72 12.22 -18.13
N SER A 19 43.93 13.25 -17.32
CA SER A 19 44.01 14.64 -17.75
C SER A 19 45.38 15.03 -18.34
N GLU A 20 46.35 14.10 -18.48
CA GLU A 20 47.69 14.35 -19.05
C GLU A 20 48.43 15.56 -18.42
N LYS A 21 48.22 15.81 -17.11
CA LYS A 21 48.75 16.95 -16.34
C LYS A 21 48.26 18.36 -16.84
N ASN A 22 47.22 18.41 -17.66
CA ASN A 22 46.64 19.70 -18.07
C ASN A 22 45.62 20.16 -17.03
N ILE A 23 45.95 21.22 -16.27
CA ILE A 23 45.14 21.73 -15.13
C ILE A 23 43.73 22.15 -15.60
N ASN A 24 43.56 22.70 -16.77
CA ASN A 24 42.25 23.14 -17.28
C ASN A 24 41.38 21.92 -17.61
N LYS A 25 41.93 20.94 -18.29
CA LYS A 25 41.24 19.69 -18.63
C LYS A 25 40.88 18.90 -17.36
N PHE A 26 41.80 18.88 -16.40
CA PHE A 26 41.52 18.27 -15.06
C PHE A 26 40.35 18.96 -14.36
N LYS A 27 40.29 20.31 -14.41
CA LYS A 27 39.22 21.08 -13.77
C LYS A 27 37.86 20.85 -14.43
N GLU A 28 37.81 20.79 -15.76
CA GLU A 28 36.59 20.47 -16.50
C GLU A 28 36.11 19.07 -16.22
N MET A 29 36.98 18.06 -16.29
CA MET A 29 36.65 16.68 -15.99
C MET A 29 36.19 16.49 -14.54
N ASN A 30 36.79 17.21 -13.59
CA ASN A 30 36.40 17.14 -12.18
C ASN A 30 35.06 17.81 -11.91
N LEU A 31 34.71 18.88 -12.63
CA LEU A 31 33.38 19.49 -12.58
C LEU A 31 32.32 18.56 -13.15
N GLU A 32 32.59 17.97 -14.32
CA GLU A 32 31.67 17.02 -14.96
C GLU A 32 31.46 15.76 -14.09
N TYR A 33 32.51 15.24 -13.48
CA TYR A 33 32.44 14.13 -12.54
C TYR A 33 31.62 14.47 -11.27
N ASN A 34 31.84 15.65 -10.70
CA ASN A 34 31.05 16.10 -9.55
C ASN A 34 29.59 16.32 -9.88
N ASP A 35 29.25 16.82 -11.08
CA ASP A 35 27.88 16.92 -11.56
C ASP A 35 27.23 15.56 -11.79
N GLN A 36 27.97 14.60 -12.35
CA GLN A 36 27.51 13.22 -12.46
C GLN A 36 27.27 12.57 -11.09
N LEU A 37 28.19 12.76 -10.14
CA LEU A 37 28.01 12.27 -8.76
C LEU A 37 26.82 12.95 -8.05
N ALA A 38 26.63 14.25 -8.25
CA ALA A 38 25.48 14.96 -7.72
C ALA A 38 24.18 14.41 -8.30
N ASN A 39 24.11 14.19 -9.60
CA ASN A 39 22.96 13.59 -10.27
C ASN A 39 22.72 12.13 -9.84
N LEU A 40 23.77 11.32 -9.67
CA LEU A 40 23.66 9.96 -9.13
C LEU A 40 23.21 9.94 -7.66
N SER A 41 23.68 10.91 -6.86
CA SER A 41 23.24 11.03 -5.46
C SER A 41 21.80 11.51 -5.35
N LEU A 42 21.37 12.46 -6.19
CA LEU A 42 19.99 12.92 -6.29
C LEU A 42 19.07 11.78 -6.72
N ASN A 43 19.43 11.05 -7.78
CA ASN A 43 18.69 9.87 -8.22
C ASN A 43 18.64 8.76 -7.15
N LYS A 44 19.72 8.59 -6.38
CA LYS A 44 19.74 7.64 -5.26
C LYS A 44 18.91 8.11 -4.06
N ILE A 45 18.85 9.42 -3.82
CA ILE A 45 17.97 10.01 -2.80
C ILE A 45 16.51 9.92 -3.25
N GLU A 46 16.22 10.14 -4.52
CA GLU A 46 14.88 9.95 -5.11
C GLU A 46 14.43 8.47 -5.06
N GLN A 47 15.33 7.52 -5.26
CA GLN A 47 15.06 6.09 -5.08
C GLN A 47 14.94 5.66 -3.61
N ASN A 48 15.56 6.40 -2.67
CA ASN A 48 15.49 6.15 -1.21
C ASN A 48 14.41 6.96 -0.48
N ILE A 49 13.71 7.86 -1.14
CA ILE A 49 12.43 8.34 -0.63
C ILE A 49 11.56 7.08 -0.59
N PRO A 50 11.13 6.61 0.61
CA PRO A 50 10.24 5.46 0.66
C PRO A 50 9.09 5.80 -0.26
N LYS A 51 9.01 5.09 -1.38
CA LYS A 51 8.01 5.35 -2.41
C LYS A 51 6.71 5.49 -1.65
N ILE A 52 5.99 6.55 -1.89
CA ILE A 52 4.61 6.79 -1.42
C ILE A 52 3.79 5.50 -1.52
N GLN A 53 4.13 4.64 -2.46
CA GLN A 53 3.69 3.28 -2.67
C GLN A 53 3.72 2.41 -1.39
N ASN A 54 4.77 2.45 -0.57
CA ASN A 54 4.85 1.64 0.66
C ASN A 54 3.83 2.08 1.70
N THR A 55 3.58 3.38 1.81
CA THR A 55 2.58 3.94 2.74
C THR A 55 1.17 3.57 2.30
N LEU A 56 0.87 3.66 1.00
CA LEU A 56 -0.39 3.22 0.41
C LEU A 56 -0.59 1.71 0.59
N GLY A 57 0.47 0.95 0.40
CA GLY A 57 0.44 -0.49 0.59
C GLY A 57 0.07 -0.90 2.02
N LEU A 58 0.69 -0.29 3.01
CA LEU A 58 0.37 -0.52 4.42
C LEU A 58 -1.07 -0.10 4.75
N MET A 59 -1.56 0.97 4.16
CA MET A 59 -2.94 1.43 4.33
C MET A 59 -3.93 0.40 3.78
N ILE A 60 -3.75 -0.06 2.54
CA ILE A 60 -4.58 -1.08 1.90
C ILE A 60 -4.59 -2.37 2.75
N PHE A 61 -3.43 -2.81 3.18
CA PHE A 61 -3.27 -3.98 4.06
C PHE A 61 -4.02 -3.83 5.38
N THR A 62 -3.85 -2.69 6.06
CA THR A 62 -4.51 -2.43 7.35
C THR A 62 -6.02 -2.38 7.21
N ILE A 63 -6.55 -1.71 6.17
CA ILE A 63 -7.99 -1.65 5.90
C ILE A 63 -8.54 -3.06 5.67
N PHE A 64 -7.81 -3.90 4.95
CA PHE A 64 -8.25 -5.27 4.67
C PHE A 64 -8.32 -6.13 5.94
N ILE A 65 -7.32 -6.01 6.84
CA ILE A 65 -7.32 -6.69 8.14
C ILE A 65 -8.44 -6.16 9.04
N VAL A 66 -8.62 -4.84 9.10
CA VAL A 66 -9.69 -4.22 9.90
C VAL A 66 -11.06 -4.68 9.41
N ALA A 67 -11.28 -4.72 8.09
CA ALA A 67 -12.52 -5.24 7.52
C ALA A 67 -12.78 -6.70 7.92
N GLY A 68 -11.76 -7.54 8.00
CA GLY A 68 -11.87 -8.93 8.46
C GLY A 68 -12.21 -9.05 9.93
N ASN A 69 -11.57 -8.26 10.77
CA ASN A 69 -11.86 -8.23 12.20
C ASN A 69 -13.29 -7.75 12.47
N ILE A 70 -13.76 -6.74 11.75
CA ILE A 70 -15.13 -6.24 11.86
C ILE A 70 -16.14 -7.28 11.34
N ALA A 71 -15.85 -7.92 10.20
CA ALA A 71 -16.74 -8.96 9.67
C ALA A 71 -16.88 -10.16 10.61
N SER A 72 -15.86 -10.47 11.43
CA SER A 72 -15.92 -11.56 12.40
C SER A 72 -16.95 -11.35 13.52
N PHE A 73 -17.41 -10.11 13.76
CA PHE A 73 -18.52 -9.83 14.69
C PHE A 73 -19.83 -10.51 14.26
N LEU A 74 -19.98 -10.81 12.96
CA LEU A 74 -21.14 -11.55 12.49
C LEU A 74 -21.23 -12.96 13.11
N ILE A 75 -20.08 -13.59 13.32
CA ILE A 75 -19.99 -14.91 13.98
C ILE A 75 -20.32 -14.75 15.46
N GLU A 76 -19.81 -13.70 16.12
CA GLU A 76 -20.09 -13.42 17.51
C GLU A 76 -21.59 -13.19 17.76
N ASP A 77 -22.28 -12.50 16.85
CA ASP A 77 -23.73 -12.34 16.88
C ASP A 77 -24.48 -13.68 16.74
N GLU A 78 -23.94 -14.62 15.98
CA GLU A 78 -24.50 -15.98 15.89
C GLU A 78 -24.23 -16.79 17.14
N GLU A 79 -23.02 -16.77 17.67
CA GLU A 79 -22.62 -17.47 18.90
C GLU A 79 -23.47 -17.00 20.13
N ASN A 80 -23.66 -15.68 20.23
CA ASN A 80 -24.45 -15.06 21.29
C ASN A 80 -25.97 -15.13 21.06
N LYS A 81 -26.42 -15.77 19.97
CA LYS A 81 -27.83 -15.85 19.55
C LYS A 81 -28.52 -14.47 19.38
N THR A 82 -27.74 -13.39 19.27
CA THR A 82 -28.25 -12.03 19.07
C THR A 82 -29.00 -11.92 17.76
N LYS A 83 -28.46 -12.48 16.69
CA LYS A 83 -29.12 -12.59 15.38
C LYS A 83 -30.49 -13.27 15.48
N MET A 84 -30.61 -14.37 16.19
CA MET A 84 -31.88 -15.08 16.39
C MET A 84 -32.91 -14.21 17.10
N ARG A 85 -32.49 -13.49 18.15
CA ARG A 85 -33.37 -12.58 18.92
C ARG A 85 -33.87 -11.41 18.09
N ILE A 86 -33.00 -10.81 17.27
CA ILE A 86 -33.37 -9.73 16.37
C ILE A 86 -34.34 -10.22 15.28
N LEU A 87 -34.10 -11.40 14.71
CA LEU A 87 -34.98 -11.95 13.68
C LEU A 87 -36.36 -12.37 14.25
N SER A 88 -36.39 -12.83 15.52
CA SER A 88 -37.64 -13.17 16.21
C SER A 88 -38.51 -11.93 16.52
N SER A 89 -37.94 -10.73 16.52
CA SER A 89 -38.71 -9.48 16.68
C SER A 89 -39.40 -9.01 15.38
N GLY A 90 -39.41 -9.84 14.33
CA GLY A 90 -40.11 -9.55 13.07
C GLY A 90 -39.31 -8.73 12.06
N ILE A 91 -38.02 -8.51 12.30
CA ILE A 91 -37.14 -7.81 11.38
C ILE A 91 -36.79 -8.74 10.22
N ASN A 92 -36.93 -8.25 8.98
CA ASN A 92 -36.57 -9.00 7.79
C ASN A 92 -35.04 -9.24 7.74
N LYS A 93 -34.65 -10.48 7.38
CA LYS A 93 -33.23 -10.89 7.22
C LYS A 93 -32.40 -9.92 6.37
N TRP A 94 -32.97 -9.44 5.27
CA TRP A 94 -32.29 -8.49 4.39
C TRP A 94 -31.97 -7.16 5.08
N LYS A 95 -32.90 -6.64 5.88
CA LYS A 95 -32.64 -5.41 6.64
C LYS A 95 -31.51 -5.57 7.64
N TYR A 96 -31.43 -6.71 8.32
CA TYR A 96 -30.36 -7.03 9.23
C TYR A 96 -28.99 -7.02 8.53
N TYR A 97 -28.81 -7.75 7.43
CA TYR A 97 -27.55 -7.81 6.73
C TYR A 97 -27.14 -6.47 6.10
N ILE A 98 -28.09 -5.73 5.51
CA ILE A 98 -27.83 -4.41 4.95
C ILE A 98 -27.35 -3.43 6.04
N SER A 99 -28.00 -3.45 7.23
CA SER A 99 -27.60 -2.60 8.35
C SER A 99 -26.20 -2.95 8.85
N MET A 100 -25.85 -4.24 8.90
CA MET A 100 -24.51 -4.70 9.27
C MET A 100 -23.46 -4.23 8.26
N ILE A 101 -23.68 -4.43 6.96
CA ILE A 101 -22.78 -3.98 5.91
C ILE A 101 -22.57 -2.46 6.00
N PHE A 102 -23.62 -1.70 6.26
CA PHE A 102 -23.56 -0.26 6.39
C PHE A 102 -22.72 0.18 7.61
N ILE A 103 -22.89 -0.49 8.75
CA ILE A 103 -22.08 -0.22 9.95
C ILE A 103 -20.61 -0.58 9.68
N PHE A 104 -20.34 -1.72 9.05
CA PHE A 104 -18.97 -2.14 8.70
C PHE A 104 -18.32 -1.16 7.75
N TYR A 105 -19.09 -0.64 6.79
CA TYR A 105 -18.62 0.38 5.85
C TYR A 105 -18.25 1.68 6.54
N ILE A 106 -19.08 2.16 7.48
CA ILE A 106 -18.76 3.35 8.27
C ILE A 106 -17.47 3.15 9.06
N MET A 107 -17.28 1.99 9.70
CA MET A 107 -16.09 1.70 10.48
C MET A 107 -14.81 1.65 9.63
N THR A 108 -14.86 1.02 8.45
CA THR A 108 -13.71 1.02 7.53
C THR A 108 -13.46 2.40 6.92
N MET A 109 -14.51 3.19 6.67
CA MET A 109 -14.38 4.59 6.25
C MET A 109 -13.75 5.47 7.32
N LEU A 110 -14.08 5.27 8.60
CA LEU A 110 -13.42 5.97 9.70
C LEU A 110 -11.92 5.65 9.74
N THR A 111 -11.55 4.39 9.57
CA THR A 111 -10.15 3.97 9.48
C THR A 111 -9.44 4.67 8.32
N THR A 112 -10.05 4.69 7.13
CA THR A 112 -9.53 5.41 5.95
C THR A 112 -9.38 6.91 6.23
N GLY A 113 -10.36 7.50 6.89
CA GLY A 113 -10.33 8.92 7.29
C GLY A 113 -9.18 9.25 8.24
N VAL A 114 -8.93 8.39 9.22
CA VAL A 114 -7.79 8.56 10.15
C VAL A 114 -6.47 8.52 9.38
N TYR A 115 -6.27 7.53 8.50
CA TYR A 115 -5.08 7.45 7.65
C TYR A 115 -4.90 8.70 6.78
N TYR A 116 -5.97 9.18 6.17
CA TYR A 116 -5.94 10.39 5.36
C TYR A 116 -5.55 11.63 6.17
N ILE A 117 -6.11 11.79 7.38
CA ILE A 117 -5.78 12.91 8.28
C ILE A 117 -4.31 12.84 8.71
N VAL A 118 -3.84 11.66 9.14
CA VAL A 118 -2.45 11.43 9.55
C VAL A 118 -1.49 11.73 8.41
N SER A 119 -1.79 11.28 7.20
CA SER A 119 -0.96 11.55 6.02
C SER A 119 -0.87 13.05 5.72
N LYS A 120 -1.97 13.78 5.90
CA LYS A 120 -2.00 15.23 5.70
C LYS A 120 -1.18 15.98 6.76
N ILE A 121 -1.21 15.52 8.02
CA ILE A 121 -0.40 16.07 9.11
C ILE A 121 1.10 15.84 8.86
N LEU A 122 1.46 14.67 8.34
CA LEU A 122 2.84 14.31 8.02
C LEU A 122 3.34 14.89 6.70
N ASN A 123 2.51 15.69 6.00
CA ASN A 123 2.79 16.23 4.66
C ASN A 123 3.21 15.14 3.64
N ILE A 124 2.62 13.95 3.76
CA ILE A 124 2.80 12.89 2.77
C ILE A 124 1.88 13.21 1.59
N ASP A 125 2.48 13.67 0.51
CA ASP A 125 1.75 13.98 -0.72
C ASP A 125 1.57 12.67 -1.52
N TYR A 126 0.34 12.31 -1.80
CA TYR A 126 0.04 11.10 -2.59
C TYR A 126 0.21 11.32 -4.11
N GLY A 127 0.78 12.48 -4.51
CA GLY A 127 1.01 12.81 -5.92
C GLY A 127 -0.28 12.97 -6.74
N MET A 128 -1.40 13.26 -6.08
CA MET A 128 -2.69 13.48 -6.75
C MET A 128 -3.13 14.93 -6.61
N GLU A 129 -3.41 15.58 -7.74
CA GLU A 129 -3.87 16.98 -7.78
C GLU A 129 -5.14 17.23 -6.95
N LYS A 130 -6.04 16.24 -6.88
CA LYS A 130 -7.27 16.31 -6.09
C LYS A 130 -7.36 15.12 -5.13
N SER A 131 -7.20 15.42 -3.85
CA SER A 131 -7.44 14.47 -2.74
C SER A 131 -8.79 13.76 -2.80
N SER A 132 -9.78 14.32 -3.50
CA SER A 132 -11.11 13.73 -3.66
C SER A 132 -11.09 12.40 -4.43
N TYR A 133 -10.25 12.25 -5.45
CA TYR A 133 -10.16 10.99 -6.21
C TYR A 133 -9.64 9.84 -5.35
N PHE A 134 -8.68 10.13 -4.50
CA PHE A 134 -8.18 9.17 -3.52
C PHE A 134 -9.28 8.64 -2.61
N LEU A 135 -10.10 9.53 -2.05
CA LEU A 135 -11.21 9.14 -1.18
C LEU A 135 -12.25 8.28 -1.90
N ILE A 136 -12.55 8.58 -3.18
CA ILE A 136 -13.49 7.79 -3.98
C ILE A 136 -12.94 6.37 -4.22
N VAL A 137 -11.67 6.25 -4.61
CA VAL A 137 -11.04 4.94 -4.83
C VAL A 137 -11.04 4.12 -3.54
N MET A 138 -10.70 4.76 -2.41
CA MET A 138 -10.70 4.10 -1.11
C MET A 138 -12.12 3.75 -0.64
N ALA A 139 -13.13 4.54 -0.97
CA ALA A 139 -14.52 4.21 -0.70
C ALA A 139 -14.97 2.93 -1.41
N VAL A 140 -14.63 2.80 -2.68
CA VAL A 140 -14.92 1.58 -3.46
C VAL A 140 -14.12 0.40 -2.92
N PHE A 141 -12.85 0.60 -2.58
CA PHE A 141 -12.02 -0.44 -1.98
C PHE A 141 -12.57 -0.97 -0.67
N ASN A 142 -13.07 -0.09 0.21
CA ASN A 142 -13.69 -0.49 1.47
C ASN A 142 -14.89 -1.43 1.24
N LEU A 143 -15.73 -1.17 0.22
CA LEU A 143 -16.83 -2.07 -0.13
C LEU A 143 -16.32 -3.44 -0.59
N ILE A 144 -15.28 -3.46 -1.43
CA ILE A 144 -14.66 -4.71 -1.90
C ILE A 144 -14.07 -5.50 -0.73
N ALA A 145 -13.34 -4.83 0.16
CA ALA A 145 -12.72 -5.44 1.33
C ALA A 145 -13.76 -6.07 2.28
N ILE A 146 -14.86 -5.36 2.55
CA ILE A 146 -15.95 -5.86 3.38
C ILE A 146 -16.62 -7.07 2.73
N SER A 147 -16.96 -6.97 1.45
CA SER A 147 -17.62 -8.05 0.72
C SER A 147 -16.77 -9.33 0.69
N PHE A 148 -15.47 -9.17 0.46
CA PHE A 148 -14.52 -10.27 0.47
C PHE A 148 -14.42 -10.93 1.85
N ASN A 149 -14.31 -10.13 2.91
CA ASN A 149 -14.23 -10.62 4.28
C ASN A 149 -15.54 -11.27 4.76
N LEU A 150 -16.70 -10.73 4.35
CA LEU A 150 -17.99 -11.39 4.62
C LEU A 150 -18.08 -12.75 3.94
N CYS A 151 -17.51 -12.91 2.75
CA CYS A 151 -17.41 -14.20 2.10
C CYS A 151 -16.58 -15.18 2.93
N ILE A 152 -15.42 -14.78 3.44
CA ILE A 152 -14.57 -15.62 4.31
C ILE A 152 -15.33 -16.02 5.58
N VAL A 153 -15.98 -15.07 6.22
CA VAL A 153 -16.74 -15.29 7.46
C VAL A 153 -17.88 -16.28 7.24
N SER A 154 -18.51 -16.27 6.07
CA SER A 154 -19.60 -17.20 5.74
C SER A 154 -19.19 -18.67 5.74
N PHE A 155 -17.90 -18.96 5.53
CA PHE A 155 -17.35 -20.33 5.55
C PHE A 155 -16.83 -20.74 6.94
N THR A 156 -16.77 -19.82 7.89
CA THR A 156 -16.21 -20.06 9.22
C THR A 156 -17.29 -20.08 10.29
N LYS A 157 -17.12 -20.96 11.30
CA LYS A 157 -18.06 -21.10 12.42
C LYS A 157 -17.53 -20.56 13.75
N SER A 158 -16.27 -20.10 13.77
CA SER A 158 -15.62 -19.59 14.97
C SER A 158 -14.91 -18.29 14.68
N ARG A 159 -15.04 -17.33 15.58
CA ARG A 159 -14.37 -16.01 15.46
C ARG A 159 -12.85 -16.14 15.33
N TYR A 160 -12.23 -17.01 16.16
CA TYR A 160 -10.79 -17.24 16.09
C TYR A 160 -10.36 -17.83 14.75
N ALA A 161 -11.10 -18.82 14.25
CA ALA A 161 -10.82 -19.42 12.96
C ALA A 161 -10.98 -18.39 11.82
N SER A 162 -12.00 -17.54 11.88
CA SER A 162 -12.20 -16.46 10.90
C SER A 162 -11.02 -15.48 10.85
N THR A 163 -10.54 -15.06 12.02
CA THR A 163 -9.39 -14.12 12.09
C THR A 163 -8.11 -14.77 11.55
N ILE A 164 -7.84 -16.03 11.87
CA ILE A 164 -6.66 -16.74 11.36
C ILE A 164 -6.74 -16.92 9.84
N ILE A 165 -7.89 -17.36 9.32
CA ILE A 165 -8.12 -17.55 7.89
C ILE A 165 -8.02 -16.22 7.15
N ASN A 166 -8.56 -15.14 7.74
CA ASN A 166 -8.43 -13.81 7.17
C ASN A 166 -6.96 -13.41 7.00
N ILE A 167 -6.15 -13.51 8.03
CA ILE A 167 -4.72 -13.18 7.97
C ILE A 167 -4.01 -14.08 6.96
N LEU A 168 -4.31 -15.39 6.96
CA LEU A 168 -3.71 -16.37 6.05
C LEU A 168 -4.01 -16.07 4.58
N ILE A 169 -5.14 -15.46 4.27
CA ILE A 169 -5.53 -15.08 2.91
C ILE A 169 -5.06 -13.67 2.57
N VAL A 170 -5.26 -12.71 3.48
CA VAL A 170 -4.97 -11.29 3.23
C VAL A 170 -3.47 -11.04 3.05
N VAL A 171 -2.61 -11.68 3.86
CA VAL A 171 -1.16 -11.47 3.76
C VAL A 171 -0.63 -11.90 2.39
N PRO A 172 -0.88 -13.13 1.89
CA PRO A 172 -0.47 -13.51 0.54
C PRO A 172 -1.11 -12.64 -0.55
N CYS A 173 -2.39 -12.27 -0.43
CA CYS A 173 -3.06 -11.38 -1.38
C CYS A 173 -2.33 -10.04 -1.49
N CYS A 174 -1.97 -9.42 -0.38
CA CYS A 174 -1.25 -8.15 -0.37
C CYS A 174 0.20 -8.31 -0.86
N MET A 175 0.85 -9.42 -0.54
CA MET A 175 2.19 -9.72 -1.02
C MET A 175 2.23 -9.90 -2.54
N LEU A 176 1.28 -10.64 -3.11
CA LEU A 176 1.21 -10.92 -4.54
C LEU A 176 0.71 -9.72 -5.37
N SER A 177 0.04 -8.77 -4.75
CA SER A 177 -0.47 -7.58 -5.44
C SER A 177 0.55 -6.47 -5.68
N GLY A 178 1.77 -6.63 -5.18
CA GLY A 178 2.82 -5.60 -5.31
C GLY A 178 2.71 -4.47 -4.28
N VAL A 179 1.94 -4.68 -3.22
CA VAL A 179 1.73 -3.70 -2.14
C VAL A 179 2.98 -3.53 -1.28
N PHE A 180 3.75 -4.60 -1.05
CA PHE A 180 4.94 -4.60 -0.20
C PHE A 180 6.26 -4.52 -0.97
N TRP A 181 6.28 -4.94 -2.23
CA TRP A 181 7.45 -4.90 -3.11
C TRP A 181 7.05 -4.63 -4.55
N ASP A 182 8.00 -4.24 -5.36
CA ASP A 182 7.76 -3.94 -6.77
C ASP A 182 7.25 -5.19 -7.50
N PHE A 183 6.09 -5.04 -8.15
CA PHE A 183 5.41 -6.12 -8.87
C PHE A 183 6.25 -6.67 -10.04
N ASP A 184 7.07 -5.82 -10.65
CA ASP A 184 7.89 -6.16 -11.81
C ASP A 184 9.06 -7.10 -11.48
N ILE A 185 9.45 -7.17 -10.19
CA ILE A 185 10.52 -8.08 -9.72
C ILE A 185 10.00 -9.51 -9.55
N MET A 186 8.68 -9.70 -9.51
CA MET A 186 8.08 -11.02 -9.32
C MET A 186 8.17 -11.87 -10.59
N GLU A 187 8.24 -13.19 -10.40
CA GLU A 187 8.14 -14.15 -11.49
C GLU A 187 6.78 -14.02 -12.23
N LYS A 188 6.80 -14.18 -13.55
CA LYS A 188 5.62 -14.05 -14.42
C LYS A 188 4.42 -14.91 -13.99
N SER A 189 4.68 -16.05 -13.38
CA SER A 189 3.65 -16.93 -12.83
C SER A 189 2.92 -16.32 -11.65
N LEU A 190 3.67 -15.69 -10.73
CA LEU A 190 3.13 -14.98 -9.56
C LEU A 190 2.42 -13.68 -9.96
N GLN A 191 2.92 -12.98 -10.99
CA GLN A 191 2.25 -11.79 -11.53
C GLN A 191 0.86 -12.10 -12.07
N LYS A 192 0.66 -13.26 -12.73
CA LYS A 192 -0.66 -13.67 -13.21
C LYS A 192 -1.65 -13.89 -12.06
N VAL A 193 -1.20 -14.48 -10.96
CA VAL A 193 -2.02 -14.67 -9.76
C VAL A 193 -2.28 -13.32 -9.07
N GLY A 194 -1.26 -12.48 -8.96
CA GLY A 194 -1.36 -11.14 -8.38
C GLY A 194 -2.38 -10.25 -9.10
N ASN A 195 -2.46 -10.33 -10.43
CA ASN A 195 -3.44 -9.59 -11.23
C ASN A 195 -4.89 -9.97 -10.95
N LEU A 196 -5.13 -11.16 -10.38
CA LEU A 196 -6.48 -11.58 -9.98
C LEU A 196 -6.89 -10.99 -8.63
N MET A 197 -5.93 -10.49 -7.83
CA MET A 197 -6.19 -10.01 -6.48
C MET A 197 -6.84 -8.62 -6.50
N PRO A 198 -7.91 -8.41 -5.70
CA PRO A 198 -8.61 -7.11 -5.65
C PRO A 198 -7.71 -5.97 -5.17
N THR A 199 -6.73 -6.26 -4.33
CA THR A 199 -5.74 -5.30 -3.85
C THR A 199 -4.86 -4.75 -4.98
N ARG A 200 -4.54 -5.56 -6.00
CA ARG A 200 -3.79 -5.12 -7.17
C ARG A 200 -4.55 -4.07 -7.99
N TRP A 201 -5.85 -4.28 -8.19
CA TRP A 201 -6.65 -3.36 -8.99
C TRP A 201 -6.73 -1.97 -8.37
N VAL A 202 -6.86 -1.91 -7.05
CA VAL A 202 -6.84 -0.63 -6.32
C VAL A 202 -5.48 0.04 -6.43
N TYR A 203 -4.41 -0.73 -6.28
CA TYR A 203 -3.05 -0.22 -6.39
C TYR A 203 -2.78 0.36 -7.79
N VAL A 204 -3.10 -0.38 -8.85
CA VAL A 204 -2.97 0.08 -10.25
C VAL A 204 -3.86 1.30 -10.54
N CYS A 205 -5.07 1.35 -9.96
CA CYS A 205 -5.95 2.50 -10.11
C CYS A 205 -5.31 3.77 -9.51
N ILE A 206 -4.70 3.66 -8.35
CA ILE A 206 -4.00 4.78 -7.70
C ILE A 206 -2.77 5.19 -8.50
N GLU A 207 -1.98 4.22 -8.97
CA GLU A 207 -0.79 4.45 -9.77
C GLU A 207 -1.11 5.16 -11.10
N THR A 208 -2.16 4.72 -11.79
CA THR A 208 -2.64 5.38 -13.02
C THR A 208 -3.14 6.81 -12.77
N LEU A 209 -3.77 7.07 -11.65
CA LEU A 209 -4.19 8.41 -11.27
C LEU A 209 -3.00 9.33 -10.95
N GLN A 210 -1.92 8.78 -10.41
CA GLN A 210 -0.67 9.51 -10.16
C GLN A 210 0.08 9.83 -11.46
N GLN A 211 0.11 8.88 -12.42
CA GLN A 211 0.80 9.07 -13.71
C GLN A 211 0.06 10.04 -14.63
N ASN A 212 -1.25 10.12 -14.56
CA ASN A 212 -2.05 11.03 -15.39
C ASN A 212 -1.96 12.50 -14.94
N ASN A 213 -1.32 12.76 -13.81
CA ASN A 213 -1.14 14.10 -13.23
C ASN A 213 0.27 14.67 -13.41
N ASN A 214 1.19 13.92 -14.03
CA ASN A 214 2.51 14.37 -14.45
C ASN A 214 2.54 14.66 -15.96
#